data_2ab057601c16addd949703a5a4d31e97
#
_entry.id   2ab057601c16addd949703a5a4d31e97
#
_cell.length_a   1.000
_cell.length_b   1.000
_cell.length_c   1.000
_cell.angle_alpha   90.00
_cell.angle_beta   90.00
_cell.angle_gamma   90.00
#
_symmetry.space_group_name_H-M   'P 1'
#
loop_
_entity.id
_entity.type
_entity.pdbx_description
1 polymer ?
#
loop_
_entity_poly.entity_id
_entity_poly.type
_entity_poly.pdbx_seq_one_letter_code
_entity_poly.pdbx_strand_id
1 'polypeptide(L)'
;MGFYLIKRLLLMIPLFMGITIISFGVINLAPGSPIDLATDLNPKATAEVKERMRAFYGLDKPLHVQYWNWLSRLVTLDFGNSFSADGRKVADKLLERMPITIFLNVASLAIILLAAVPLGVLSASYQHSLFDKVTTVLVFIGFAVPHFWLALLLMILFGVQLGWLPISGLKSLNYEYLPFAAQIWDRVSHLILPIFISASGGLAGLSRYMRSNMLEVIRQDYITTAKSKGLATRTVIFKHAMRNALLPVITILGLSIPGLIGGSVIFETIFAIPGMGQLFY
;
A
#
# COMPACT_ATOMS: atom_id res chain seq x y z
N MET A 1 4.82 26.40 17.69
CA MET A 1 4.29 25.09 17.31
C MET A 1 2.78 25.14 17.04
N GLY A 2 1.95 25.66 17.96
CA GLY A 2 0.47 25.71 17.78
C GLY A 2 0.02 26.45 16.52
N PHE A 3 0.51 27.65 16.26
CA PHE A 3 0.18 28.43 15.08
C PHE A 3 0.49 27.70 13.75
N TYR A 4 1.62 26.98 13.71
CA TYR A 4 2.00 26.18 12.54
C TYR A 4 1.02 25.02 12.29
N LEU A 5 0.59 24.32 13.35
CA LEU A 5 -0.40 23.26 13.25
C LEU A 5 -1.76 23.77 12.80
N ILE A 6 -2.23 24.87 13.40
CA ILE A 6 -3.50 25.50 13.03
C ILE A 6 -3.48 25.92 11.56
N LYS A 7 -2.41 26.61 11.12
CA LYS A 7 -2.26 27.00 9.70
C LYS A 7 -2.30 25.81 8.77
N ARG A 8 -1.62 24.70 9.11
CA ARG A 8 -1.66 23.47 8.30
C ARG A 8 -3.04 22.85 8.25
N LEU A 9 -3.73 22.74 9.39
CA LEU A 9 -5.09 22.22 9.44
C LEU A 9 -6.06 23.07 8.60
N LEU A 10 -5.97 24.38 8.67
CA LEU A 10 -6.79 25.27 7.84
C LEU A 10 -6.51 25.11 6.33
N LEU A 11 -5.23 24.93 5.95
CA LEU A 11 -4.86 24.67 4.56
C LEU A 11 -5.29 23.29 4.05
N MET A 12 -5.53 22.31 4.95
CA MET A 12 -6.08 21.02 4.54
C MET A 12 -7.55 21.12 4.12
N ILE A 13 -8.33 22.07 4.64
CA ILE A 13 -9.77 22.22 4.30
C ILE A 13 -9.95 22.44 2.79
N PRO A 14 -9.37 23.46 2.14
CA PRO A 14 -9.52 23.66 0.69
C PRO A 14 -8.95 22.49 -0.11
N LEU A 15 -7.88 21.83 0.37
CA LEU A 15 -7.33 20.64 -0.27
C LEU A 15 -8.34 19.49 -0.25
N PHE A 16 -8.94 19.18 0.90
CA PHE A 16 -9.97 18.15 1.00
C PHE A 16 -11.20 18.48 0.15
N MET A 17 -11.64 19.75 0.14
CA MET A 17 -12.73 20.18 -0.72
C MET A 17 -12.40 19.94 -2.21
N GLY A 18 -11.19 20.28 -2.65
CA GLY A 18 -10.76 20.02 -4.02
C GLY A 18 -10.74 18.52 -4.35
N ILE A 19 -10.19 17.69 -3.47
CA ILE A 19 -10.17 16.23 -3.65
C ILE A 19 -11.58 15.65 -3.72
N THR A 20 -12.48 16.05 -2.80
CA THR A 20 -13.85 15.54 -2.79
C THR A 20 -14.65 15.97 -4.02
N ILE A 21 -14.48 17.21 -4.50
CA ILE A 21 -15.11 17.69 -5.74
C ILE A 21 -14.61 16.88 -6.95
N ILE A 22 -13.31 16.68 -7.07
CA ILE A 22 -12.72 15.91 -8.16
C ILE A 22 -13.21 14.46 -8.10
N SER A 23 -13.15 13.82 -6.94
CA SER A 23 -13.58 12.44 -6.76
C SER A 23 -15.05 12.25 -7.09
N PHE A 24 -15.92 13.13 -6.59
CA PHE A 24 -17.34 13.13 -6.90
C PHE A 24 -17.59 13.36 -8.40
N GLY A 25 -16.87 14.31 -9.00
CA GLY A 25 -16.95 14.60 -10.43
C GLY A 25 -16.57 13.40 -11.28
N VAL A 26 -15.43 12.75 -10.98
CA VAL A 26 -14.96 11.54 -11.71
C VAL A 26 -15.99 10.41 -11.64
N ILE A 27 -16.57 10.17 -10.46
CA ILE A 27 -17.57 9.11 -10.28
C ILE A 27 -18.84 9.41 -11.11
N ASN A 28 -19.29 10.67 -11.15
CA ASN A 28 -20.50 11.05 -11.87
C ASN A 28 -20.28 11.23 -13.39
N LEU A 29 -19.03 11.42 -13.84
CA LEU A 29 -18.68 11.48 -15.26
C LEU A 29 -18.43 10.09 -15.86
N ALA A 30 -18.24 9.07 -15.02
CA ALA A 30 -18.10 7.70 -15.48
C ALA A 30 -19.38 7.25 -16.21
N PRO A 31 -19.27 6.59 -17.37
CA PRO A 31 -20.43 6.12 -18.12
C PRO A 31 -21.18 5.03 -17.34
N GLY A 32 -22.51 5.16 -17.30
CA GLY A 32 -23.40 4.26 -16.56
C GLY A 32 -23.70 4.75 -15.12
N SER A 33 -24.82 4.33 -14.59
CA SER A 33 -25.15 4.58 -13.19
C SER A 33 -24.94 3.31 -12.36
N PRO A 34 -24.58 3.42 -11.07
CA PRO A 34 -24.46 2.24 -10.19
C PRO A 34 -25.76 1.39 -10.19
N ILE A 35 -26.90 2.03 -10.40
CA ILE A 35 -28.21 1.37 -10.48
C ILE A 35 -28.36 0.62 -11.79
N ASP A 36 -27.87 1.16 -12.91
CA ASP A 36 -27.92 0.47 -14.19
C ASP A 36 -27.08 -0.82 -14.14
N LEU A 37 -25.89 -0.75 -13.56
CA LEU A 37 -25.05 -1.95 -13.33
C LEU A 37 -25.74 -2.99 -12.45
N ALA A 38 -26.39 -2.57 -11.36
CA ALA A 38 -27.08 -3.49 -10.45
C ALA A 38 -28.36 -4.07 -11.05
N THR A 39 -29.03 -3.35 -11.98
CA THR A 39 -30.30 -3.76 -12.59
C THR A 39 -30.16 -4.44 -13.93
N ASP A 40 -29.11 -4.16 -14.71
CA ASP A 40 -28.88 -4.79 -16.02
C ASP A 40 -28.57 -6.29 -15.91
N LEU A 41 -28.04 -6.71 -14.75
CA LEU A 41 -27.87 -8.11 -14.38
C LEU A 41 -29.16 -8.81 -13.94
N ASN A 42 -30.25 -8.06 -13.73
CA ASN A 42 -31.52 -8.61 -13.29
C ASN A 42 -32.60 -8.44 -14.39
N PRO A 43 -32.95 -9.51 -15.14
CA PRO A 43 -33.93 -9.46 -16.21
C PRO A 43 -35.35 -8.99 -15.78
N LYS A 44 -35.62 -9.01 -14.46
CA LYS A 44 -36.90 -8.58 -13.88
C LYS A 44 -36.94 -7.10 -13.45
N ALA A 45 -35.84 -6.37 -13.64
CA ALA A 45 -35.76 -4.97 -13.28
C ALA A 45 -36.51 -4.13 -14.31
N THR A 46 -37.74 -3.72 -13.99
CA THR A 46 -38.54 -2.80 -14.80
C THR A 46 -38.00 -1.38 -14.71
N ALA A 47 -38.37 -0.53 -15.69
CA ALA A 47 -38.05 0.91 -15.66
C ALA A 47 -38.52 1.59 -14.37
N GLU A 48 -39.67 1.19 -13.85
CA GLU A 48 -40.23 1.69 -12.61
C GLU A 48 -39.36 1.35 -11.38
N VAL A 49 -38.78 0.14 -11.33
CA VAL A 49 -37.84 -0.27 -10.28
C VAL A 49 -36.59 0.56 -10.33
N LYS A 50 -36.03 0.81 -11.52
CA LYS A 50 -34.86 1.68 -11.71
C LYS A 50 -35.11 3.09 -11.20
N GLU A 51 -36.26 3.64 -11.52
CA GLU A 51 -36.67 5.02 -11.11
C GLU A 51 -36.84 5.12 -9.59
N ARG A 52 -37.50 4.15 -8.96
CA ARG A 52 -37.59 4.05 -7.50
C ARG A 52 -36.22 3.94 -6.81
N MET A 53 -35.32 3.16 -7.37
CA MET A 53 -33.95 3.05 -6.85
C MET A 53 -33.18 4.36 -6.99
N ARG A 54 -33.31 5.07 -8.12
CA ARG A 54 -32.71 6.40 -8.30
C ARG A 54 -33.21 7.40 -7.27
N ALA A 55 -34.51 7.43 -7.04
CA ALA A 55 -35.11 8.29 -6.01
C ALA A 55 -34.65 7.91 -4.59
N PHE A 56 -34.60 6.62 -4.28
CA PHE A 56 -34.16 6.12 -2.98
C PHE A 56 -32.70 6.52 -2.65
N TYR A 57 -31.82 6.46 -3.64
CA TYR A 57 -30.42 6.86 -3.48
C TYR A 57 -30.21 8.36 -3.73
N GLY A 58 -31.27 9.12 -4.06
CA GLY A 58 -31.21 10.55 -4.30
C GLY A 58 -30.44 10.94 -5.57
N LEU A 59 -30.31 10.02 -6.53
CA LEU A 59 -29.65 10.25 -7.82
C LEU A 59 -30.55 11.04 -8.81
N ASP A 60 -31.79 11.26 -8.47
CA ASP A 60 -32.76 12.13 -9.16
C ASP A 60 -32.51 13.60 -8.89
N LYS A 61 -31.76 13.94 -7.84
CA LYS A 61 -31.51 15.31 -7.40
C LYS A 61 -30.42 15.99 -8.25
N PRO A 62 -30.40 17.35 -8.30
CA PRO A 62 -29.33 18.10 -8.94
C PRO A 62 -27.92 17.71 -8.36
N LEU A 63 -26.88 17.69 -9.18
CA LEU A 63 -25.53 17.25 -8.79
C LEU A 63 -24.98 17.96 -7.55
N HIS A 64 -25.24 19.26 -7.39
CA HIS A 64 -24.79 19.99 -6.20
C HIS A 64 -25.45 19.49 -4.92
N VAL A 65 -26.71 19.07 -4.98
CA VAL A 65 -27.46 18.50 -3.83
C VAL A 65 -26.91 17.09 -3.52
N GLN A 66 -26.64 16.28 -4.55
CA GLN A 66 -26.03 14.98 -4.39
C GLN A 66 -24.66 15.10 -3.73
N TYR A 67 -23.82 16.06 -4.18
CA TYR A 67 -22.50 16.32 -3.62
C TYR A 67 -22.56 16.67 -2.12
N TRP A 68 -23.42 17.61 -1.73
CA TRP A 68 -23.53 18.00 -0.33
C TRP A 68 -24.08 16.89 0.56
N ASN A 69 -25.03 16.09 0.08
CA ASN A 69 -25.52 14.91 0.78
C ASN A 69 -24.42 13.86 0.95
N TRP A 70 -23.65 13.60 -0.10
CA TRP A 70 -22.52 12.69 -0.06
C TRP A 70 -21.40 13.19 0.88
N LEU A 71 -21.05 14.46 0.79
CA LEU A 71 -20.02 15.07 1.64
C LEU A 71 -20.43 15.04 3.13
N SER A 72 -21.68 15.35 3.45
CA SER A 72 -22.16 15.30 4.84
C SER A 72 -22.09 13.89 5.44
N ARG A 73 -22.43 12.87 4.67
CA ARG A 73 -22.27 11.47 5.08
C ARG A 73 -20.81 11.10 5.23
N LEU A 74 -19.94 11.53 4.31
CA LEU A 74 -18.49 11.27 4.39
C LEU A 74 -17.90 11.85 5.69
N VAL A 75 -18.26 13.07 6.08
CA VAL A 75 -17.81 13.72 7.31
C VAL A 75 -18.28 12.97 8.58
N THR A 76 -19.47 12.37 8.52
CA THR A 76 -20.02 11.57 9.63
C THR A 76 -19.60 10.09 9.58
N LEU A 77 -18.71 9.72 8.62
CA LEU A 77 -18.27 8.33 8.37
C LEU A 77 -19.43 7.37 8.06
N ASP A 78 -20.56 7.89 7.57
CA ASP A 78 -21.67 7.11 7.04
C ASP A 78 -21.46 6.88 5.54
N PHE A 79 -20.86 5.75 5.18
CA PHE A 79 -20.63 5.39 3.77
C PHE A 79 -21.86 4.78 3.09
N GLY A 80 -22.98 4.65 3.81
CA GLY A 80 -24.21 4.06 3.29
C GLY A 80 -24.13 2.57 3.03
N ASN A 81 -25.03 2.07 2.19
CA ASN A 81 -25.09 0.68 1.78
C ASN A 81 -24.41 0.48 0.41
N SER A 82 -23.84 -0.68 0.22
CA SER A 82 -23.23 -1.11 -1.03
C SER A 82 -24.30 -1.30 -2.12
N PHE A 83 -23.98 -0.89 -3.33
CA PHE A 83 -24.81 -1.17 -4.52
C PHE A 83 -24.72 -2.65 -4.98
N SER A 84 -23.84 -3.46 -4.40
CA SER A 84 -23.75 -4.88 -4.72
C SER A 84 -25.00 -5.62 -4.21
N ALA A 85 -25.26 -6.80 -4.78
CA ALA A 85 -26.49 -7.59 -4.54
C ALA A 85 -26.74 -7.94 -3.06
N ASP A 86 -25.71 -7.91 -2.21
CA ASP A 86 -25.81 -8.21 -0.78
C ASP A 86 -26.35 -7.04 0.07
N GLY A 87 -26.38 -5.81 -0.46
CA GLY A 87 -26.89 -4.61 0.22
C GLY A 87 -26.25 -4.28 1.57
N ARG A 88 -25.10 -4.92 1.92
CA ARG A 88 -24.41 -4.71 3.19
C ARG A 88 -23.88 -3.28 3.33
N LYS A 89 -23.72 -2.80 4.56
CA LYS A 89 -23.10 -1.51 4.82
C LYS A 89 -21.67 -1.50 4.26
N VAL A 90 -21.30 -0.40 3.61
CA VAL A 90 -19.94 -0.22 3.07
C VAL A 90 -18.93 -0.24 4.20
N ALA A 91 -19.22 0.38 5.35
CA ALA A 91 -18.34 0.36 6.52
C ALA A 91 -17.97 -1.06 6.98
N ASP A 92 -18.96 -1.98 7.02
CA ASP A 92 -18.74 -3.36 7.43
C ASP A 92 -17.80 -4.09 6.46
N LYS A 93 -17.99 -3.89 5.15
CA LYS A 93 -17.11 -4.45 4.10
C LYS A 93 -15.69 -3.92 4.21
N LEU A 94 -15.52 -2.62 4.48
CA LEU A 94 -14.20 -2.02 4.66
C LEU A 94 -13.51 -2.57 5.90
N LEU A 95 -14.21 -2.63 7.04
CA LEU A 95 -13.66 -3.14 8.30
C LEU A 95 -13.28 -4.64 8.23
N GLU A 96 -13.98 -5.42 7.42
CA GLU A 96 -13.69 -6.84 7.19
C GLU A 96 -12.41 -7.02 6.36
N ARG A 97 -12.18 -6.17 5.34
CA ARG A 97 -11.09 -6.31 4.36
C ARG A 97 -9.81 -5.53 4.73
N MET A 98 -9.98 -4.39 5.39
CA MET A 98 -8.88 -3.48 5.73
C MET A 98 -7.78 -4.12 6.61
N PRO A 99 -8.06 -4.92 7.65
CA PRO A 99 -7.03 -5.44 8.54
C PRO A 99 -5.96 -6.27 7.84
N ILE A 100 -6.34 -7.15 6.90
CA ILE A 100 -5.38 -7.97 6.17
C ILE A 100 -4.53 -7.14 5.22
N THR A 101 -5.12 -6.16 4.54
CA THR A 101 -4.38 -5.26 3.65
C THR A 101 -3.38 -4.42 4.43
N ILE A 102 -3.79 -3.83 5.56
CA ILE A 102 -2.88 -3.07 6.44
C ILE A 102 -1.76 -3.97 6.93
N PHE A 103 -2.07 -5.19 7.40
CA PHE A 103 -1.05 -6.12 7.87
C PHE A 103 -0.01 -6.44 6.79
N LEU A 104 -0.45 -6.76 5.57
CA LEU A 104 0.45 -7.06 4.45
C LEU A 104 1.34 -5.86 4.11
N ASN A 105 0.75 -4.66 4.02
CA ASN A 105 1.47 -3.44 3.68
C ASN A 105 2.47 -3.05 4.77
N VAL A 106 2.08 -3.14 6.05
CA VAL A 106 2.98 -2.84 7.19
C VAL A 106 4.12 -3.86 7.27
N ALA A 107 3.83 -5.16 7.10
CA ALA A 107 4.84 -6.20 7.10
C ALA A 107 5.82 -6.01 5.93
N SER A 108 5.32 -5.72 4.73
CA SER A 108 6.15 -5.42 3.56
C SER A 108 7.01 -4.18 3.77
N LEU A 109 6.44 -3.10 4.31
CA LEU A 109 7.16 -1.87 4.63
C LEU A 109 8.26 -2.10 5.68
N ALA A 110 7.99 -2.92 6.69
CA ALA A 110 8.99 -3.29 7.70
C ALA A 110 10.18 -4.03 7.05
N ILE A 111 9.91 -4.99 6.17
CA ILE A 111 10.96 -5.71 5.41
C ILE A 111 11.75 -4.73 4.53
N ILE A 112 11.05 -3.84 3.82
CA ILE A 112 11.69 -2.80 2.99
C ILE A 112 12.67 -1.98 3.83
N LEU A 113 12.24 -1.49 4.98
CA LEU A 113 13.08 -0.65 5.84
C LEU A 113 14.27 -1.41 6.43
N LEU A 114 14.00 -2.61 6.96
CA LEU A 114 15.03 -3.43 7.58
C LEU A 114 16.10 -3.90 6.61
N ALA A 115 15.76 -4.05 5.33
CA ALA A 115 16.71 -4.48 4.30
C ALA A 115 17.28 -3.30 3.49
N ALA A 116 16.43 -2.39 2.98
CA ALA A 116 16.86 -1.32 2.09
C ALA A 116 17.77 -0.28 2.77
N VAL A 117 17.50 0.06 4.04
CA VAL A 117 18.33 1.04 4.75
C VAL A 117 19.75 0.51 4.97
N PRO A 118 19.99 -0.69 5.56
CA PRO A 118 21.34 -1.22 5.68
C PRO A 118 22.03 -1.41 4.32
N LEU A 119 21.31 -1.95 3.32
CA LEU A 119 21.86 -2.12 1.97
C LEU A 119 22.33 -0.79 1.37
N GLY A 120 21.50 0.26 1.44
CA GLY A 120 21.85 1.58 0.94
C GLY A 120 23.03 2.22 1.67
N VAL A 121 23.06 2.12 3.02
CA VAL A 121 24.17 2.62 3.84
C VAL A 121 25.48 1.89 3.51
N LEU A 122 25.45 0.57 3.48
CA LEU A 122 26.65 -0.23 3.19
C LEU A 122 27.14 -0.01 1.75
N SER A 123 26.24 0.01 0.77
CA SER A 123 26.57 0.27 -0.63
C SER A 123 27.23 1.65 -0.82
N ALA A 124 26.75 2.68 -0.12
CA ALA A 124 27.35 4.01 -0.13
C ALA A 124 28.72 4.04 0.60
N SER A 125 28.84 3.32 1.71
CA SER A 125 30.06 3.29 2.53
C SER A 125 31.21 2.58 1.84
N TYR A 126 30.89 1.56 1.05
CA TYR A 126 31.84 0.78 0.25
C TYR A 126 31.65 1.04 -1.25
N GLN A 127 31.56 2.34 -1.62
CA GLN A 127 31.38 2.77 -3.01
C GLN A 127 32.39 2.13 -3.96
N HIS A 128 31.93 1.68 -5.13
CA HIS A 128 32.72 0.99 -6.17
C HIS A 128 33.24 -0.40 -5.80
N SER A 129 32.98 -0.90 -4.59
CA SER A 129 33.31 -2.28 -4.21
C SER A 129 32.47 -3.30 -4.98
N LEU A 130 32.85 -4.58 -4.89
CA LEU A 130 32.04 -5.67 -5.45
C LEU A 130 30.62 -5.70 -4.83
N PHE A 131 30.51 -5.45 -3.53
CA PHE A 131 29.23 -5.36 -2.83
C PHE A 131 28.33 -4.27 -3.44
N ASP A 132 28.85 -3.07 -3.65
CA ASP A 132 28.12 -1.97 -4.26
C ASP A 132 27.68 -2.27 -5.70
N LYS A 133 28.55 -2.90 -6.49
CA LYS A 133 28.21 -3.31 -7.87
C LYS A 133 27.12 -4.38 -7.89
N VAL A 134 27.26 -5.43 -7.08
CA VAL A 134 26.28 -6.54 -7.02
C VAL A 134 24.93 -6.03 -6.52
N THR A 135 24.90 -5.27 -5.42
CA THR A 135 23.63 -4.68 -4.92
C THR A 135 22.99 -3.79 -5.96
N THR A 136 23.76 -2.98 -6.67
CA THR A 136 23.24 -2.12 -7.74
C THR A 136 22.61 -2.95 -8.87
N VAL A 137 23.27 -4.01 -9.33
CA VAL A 137 22.71 -4.91 -10.36
C VAL A 137 21.44 -5.59 -9.88
N LEU A 138 21.43 -6.13 -8.65
CA LEU A 138 20.22 -6.77 -8.08
C LEU A 138 19.03 -5.79 -7.95
N VAL A 139 19.32 -4.56 -7.57
CA VAL A 139 18.30 -3.49 -7.51
C VAL A 139 17.74 -3.20 -8.91
N PHE A 140 18.57 -3.12 -9.95
CA PHE A 140 18.10 -2.92 -11.32
C PHE A 140 17.27 -4.10 -11.83
N ILE A 141 17.67 -5.34 -11.54
CA ILE A 141 16.87 -6.52 -11.87
C ILE A 141 15.51 -6.45 -11.17
N GLY A 142 15.49 -6.13 -9.86
CA GLY A 142 14.27 -5.98 -9.09
C GLY A 142 13.32 -4.90 -9.63
N PHE A 143 13.86 -3.87 -10.26
CA PHE A 143 13.07 -2.82 -10.93
C PHE A 143 12.55 -3.24 -12.31
N ALA A 144 13.35 -4.00 -13.07
CA ALA A 144 13.04 -4.38 -14.44
C ALA A 144 11.96 -5.46 -14.52
N VAL A 145 11.87 -6.32 -13.50
CA VAL A 145 10.93 -7.45 -13.48
C VAL A 145 9.54 -6.97 -13.03
N PRO A 146 8.48 -7.15 -13.85
CA PRO A 146 7.13 -6.86 -13.41
C PRO A 146 6.75 -7.70 -12.19
N HIS A 147 6.27 -7.07 -11.13
CA HIS A 147 6.03 -7.73 -9.84
C HIS A 147 4.97 -8.83 -9.94
N PHE A 148 3.92 -8.64 -10.75
CA PHE A 148 2.91 -9.68 -10.95
C PHE A 148 3.49 -10.93 -11.64
N TRP A 149 4.42 -10.73 -12.57
CA TRP A 149 5.12 -11.82 -13.25
C TRP A 149 6.06 -12.55 -12.29
N LEU A 150 6.81 -11.81 -11.46
CA LEU A 150 7.63 -12.38 -10.39
C LEU A 150 6.76 -13.19 -9.41
N ALA A 151 5.57 -12.69 -9.06
CA ALA A 151 4.62 -13.40 -8.21
C ALA A 151 4.28 -14.77 -8.78
N LEU A 152 3.87 -14.83 -10.04
CA LEU A 152 3.52 -16.08 -10.71
C LEU A 152 4.69 -17.05 -10.80
N LEU A 153 5.90 -16.56 -11.13
CA LEU A 153 7.10 -17.40 -11.17
C LEU A 153 7.43 -18.01 -9.80
N LEU A 154 7.39 -17.20 -8.75
CA LEU A 154 7.70 -17.69 -7.40
C LEU A 154 6.61 -18.63 -6.86
N MET A 155 5.34 -18.41 -7.21
CA MET A 155 4.25 -19.34 -6.92
C MET A 155 4.48 -20.70 -7.60
N ILE A 156 4.87 -20.70 -8.88
CA ILE A 156 5.19 -21.93 -9.61
C ILE A 156 6.39 -22.63 -8.96
N LEU A 157 7.45 -21.88 -8.67
CA LEU A 157 8.68 -22.46 -8.10
C LEU A 157 8.43 -23.00 -6.70
N PHE A 158 7.98 -22.16 -5.76
CA PHE A 158 7.88 -22.53 -4.35
C PHE A 158 6.59 -23.27 -4.01
N GLY A 159 5.50 -23.02 -4.74
CA GLY A 159 4.21 -23.65 -4.48
C GLY A 159 4.01 -24.94 -5.25
N VAL A 160 4.33 -24.96 -6.57
CA VAL A 160 4.03 -26.13 -7.42
C VAL A 160 5.24 -27.08 -7.51
N GLN A 161 6.43 -26.57 -7.85
CA GLN A 161 7.59 -27.44 -8.10
C GLN A 161 8.23 -27.94 -6.81
N LEU A 162 8.44 -27.07 -5.82
CA LEU A 162 9.08 -27.41 -4.56
C LEU A 162 8.08 -27.83 -3.47
N GLY A 163 6.81 -27.39 -3.55
CA GLY A 163 5.81 -27.68 -2.55
C GLY A 163 6.11 -27.09 -1.15
N TRP A 164 6.93 -26.05 -1.07
CA TRP A 164 7.39 -25.46 0.20
C TRP A 164 6.40 -24.47 0.78
N LEU A 165 5.71 -23.74 -0.09
CA LEU A 165 4.80 -22.67 0.32
C LEU A 165 3.43 -22.84 -0.34
N PRO A 166 2.35 -22.44 0.33
CA PRO A 166 1.02 -22.43 -0.26
C PRO A 166 0.95 -21.49 -1.47
N ILE A 167 0.08 -21.83 -2.44
CA ILE A 167 -0.07 -21.05 -3.68
C ILE A 167 -0.99 -19.85 -3.46
N SER A 168 -2.05 -19.99 -2.64
CA SER A 168 -3.09 -18.97 -2.51
C SER A 168 -3.87 -19.08 -1.21
N GLY A 169 -4.64 -18.04 -0.88
CA GLY A 169 -5.46 -17.97 0.32
C GLY A 169 -4.70 -17.49 1.56
N LEU A 170 -5.40 -17.42 2.69
CA LEU A 170 -4.84 -17.01 3.99
C LEU A 170 -4.60 -18.17 4.93
N LYS A 171 -5.17 -19.34 4.63
CA LYS A 171 -5.09 -20.57 5.43
C LYS A 171 -5.42 -21.78 4.58
N SER A 172 -4.90 -22.93 4.98
CA SER A 172 -5.21 -24.23 4.36
C SER A 172 -6.64 -24.69 4.67
N LEU A 173 -7.18 -25.59 3.83
CA LEU A 173 -8.53 -26.13 4.01
C LEU A 173 -8.71 -26.90 5.32
N ASN A 174 -7.64 -27.53 5.80
CA ASN A 174 -7.61 -28.28 7.05
C ASN A 174 -7.16 -27.48 8.28
N TYR A 175 -7.06 -26.14 8.15
CA TYR A 175 -6.56 -25.23 9.19
C TYR A 175 -7.19 -25.48 10.57
N GLU A 176 -8.51 -25.63 10.63
CA GLU A 176 -9.25 -25.80 11.89
C GLU A 176 -8.91 -27.11 12.64
N TYR A 177 -8.35 -28.08 11.93
CA TYR A 177 -7.94 -29.37 12.51
C TYR A 177 -6.46 -29.41 12.90
N LEU A 178 -5.70 -28.33 12.63
CA LEU A 178 -4.28 -28.26 12.95
C LEU A 178 -4.07 -27.91 14.43
N PRO A 179 -3.00 -28.42 15.06
CA PRO A 179 -2.54 -27.96 16.37
C PRO A 179 -2.18 -26.46 16.30
N PHE A 180 -2.28 -25.75 17.43
CA PHE A 180 -2.07 -24.30 17.49
C PHE A 180 -0.77 -23.82 16.82
N ALA A 181 0.37 -24.50 17.09
CA ALA A 181 1.64 -24.16 16.46
C ALA A 181 1.62 -24.32 14.93
N ALA A 182 0.95 -25.37 14.42
CA ALA A 182 0.78 -25.60 13.00
C ALA A 182 -0.17 -24.59 12.36
N GLN A 183 -1.19 -24.12 13.06
CA GLN A 183 -2.07 -23.03 12.59
C GLN A 183 -1.29 -21.70 12.40
N ILE A 184 -0.37 -21.39 13.33
CA ILE A 184 0.49 -20.19 13.17
C ILE A 184 1.37 -20.34 11.95
N TRP A 185 2.04 -21.49 11.81
CA TRP A 185 2.91 -21.75 10.65
C TRP A 185 2.14 -21.73 9.33
N ASP A 186 0.95 -22.32 9.31
CA ASP A 186 0.07 -22.31 8.14
C ASP A 186 -0.23 -20.89 7.67
N ARG A 187 -0.65 -20.00 8.58
CA ARG A 187 -0.88 -18.58 8.24
C ARG A 187 0.39 -17.86 7.80
N VAL A 188 1.49 -18.08 8.49
CA VAL A 188 2.77 -17.45 8.14
C VAL A 188 3.20 -17.88 6.75
N SER A 189 3.14 -19.19 6.43
CA SER A 189 3.53 -19.72 5.14
C SER A 189 2.71 -19.14 3.97
N HIS A 190 1.40 -18.91 4.15
CA HIS A 190 0.54 -18.26 3.16
C HIS A 190 0.90 -16.78 2.91
N LEU A 191 1.53 -16.11 3.88
CA LEU A 191 1.86 -14.69 3.80
C LEU A 191 3.29 -14.42 3.33
N ILE A 192 4.18 -15.42 3.31
CA ILE A 192 5.60 -15.25 2.92
C ILE A 192 5.72 -14.69 1.51
N LEU A 193 5.14 -15.36 0.51
CA LEU A 193 5.22 -14.92 -0.89
C LEU A 193 4.56 -13.56 -1.12
N PRO A 194 3.30 -13.32 -0.68
CA PRO A 194 2.67 -12.01 -0.80
C PRO A 194 3.50 -10.87 -0.22
N ILE A 195 4.01 -11.03 1.01
CA ILE A 195 4.81 -9.99 1.68
C ILE A 195 6.15 -9.78 0.96
N PHE A 196 6.84 -10.86 0.59
CA PHE A 196 8.13 -10.78 -0.09
C PHE A 196 8.01 -10.03 -1.43
N ILE A 197 7.00 -10.37 -2.24
CA ILE A 197 6.79 -9.74 -3.54
C ILE A 197 6.38 -8.30 -3.39
N SER A 198 5.46 -7.99 -2.46
CA SER A 198 5.08 -6.61 -2.16
C SER A 198 6.27 -5.78 -1.68
N ALA A 199 7.20 -6.39 -0.93
CA ALA A 199 8.41 -5.72 -0.48
C ALA A 199 9.46 -5.53 -1.58
N SER A 200 9.56 -6.43 -2.56
CA SER A 200 10.65 -6.47 -3.54
C SER A 200 10.84 -5.14 -4.31
N GLY A 201 9.74 -4.54 -4.78
CA GLY A 201 9.79 -3.27 -5.50
C GLY A 201 10.19 -2.08 -4.65
N GLY A 202 9.63 -2.01 -3.45
CA GLY A 202 9.97 -0.94 -2.50
C GLY A 202 11.42 -1.05 -2.02
N LEU A 203 11.93 -2.28 -1.84
CA LEU A 203 13.31 -2.54 -1.45
C LEU A 203 14.29 -2.01 -2.49
N ALA A 204 14.05 -2.27 -3.77
CA ALA A 204 14.88 -1.78 -4.85
C ALA A 204 14.92 -0.23 -4.88
N GLY A 205 13.75 0.41 -4.80
CA GLY A 205 13.62 1.88 -4.80
C GLY A 205 14.29 2.55 -3.61
N LEU A 206 13.95 2.07 -2.41
CA LEU A 206 14.42 2.70 -1.17
C LEU A 206 15.92 2.47 -0.94
N SER A 207 16.49 1.30 -1.29
CA SER A 207 17.92 1.06 -1.15
C SER A 207 18.74 1.99 -2.04
N ARG A 208 18.31 2.20 -3.28
CA ARG A 208 18.96 3.15 -4.19
C ARG A 208 18.86 4.58 -3.68
N TYR A 209 17.68 4.96 -3.19
CA TYR A 209 17.44 6.29 -2.64
C TYR A 209 18.30 6.53 -1.38
N MET A 210 18.35 5.57 -0.47
CA MET A 210 19.19 5.64 0.72
C MET A 210 20.68 5.71 0.38
N ARG A 211 21.13 4.94 -0.61
CA ARG A 211 22.52 5.03 -1.12
C ARG A 211 22.84 6.44 -1.65
N SER A 212 21.95 7.03 -2.44
CA SER A 212 22.14 8.37 -2.98
C SER A 212 22.25 9.41 -1.87
N ASN A 213 21.32 9.40 -0.91
CA ASN A 213 21.35 10.30 0.24
C ASN A 213 22.61 10.12 1.10
N MET A 214 23.05 8.89 1.31
CA MET A 214 24.28 8.62 2.05
C MET A 214 25.52 9.16 1.34
N LEU A 215 25.61 9.01 0.02
CA LEU A 215 26.73 9.54 -0.76
C LEU A 215 26.78 11.08 -0.72
N GLU A 216 25.63 11.75 -0.75
CA GLU A 216 25.53 13.19 -0.58
C GLU A 216 26.02 13.63 0.81
N VAL A 217 25.52 12.98 1.85
CA VAL A 217 25.84 13.30 3.24
C VAL A 217 27.31 13.02 3.59
N ILE A 218 27.88 11.92 3.09
CA ILE A 218 29.30 11.55 3.35
C ILE A 218 30.27 12.61 2.83
N ARG A 219 29.86 13.39 1.83
CA ARG A 219 30.71 14.46 1.22
C ARG A 219 30.60 15.81 1.94
N GLN A 220 29.78 15.94 2.97
CA GLN A 220 29.59 17.20 3.71
C GLN A 220 30.76 17.51 4.62
N ASP A 221 31.04 18.81 4.84
CA ASP A 221 32.18 19.31 5.62
C ASP A 221 32.20 18.81 7.06
N TYR A 222 31.02 18.69 7.69
CA TYR A 222 30.95 18.21 9.07
C TYR A 222 31.36 16.72 9.21
N ILE A 223 31.20 15.93 8.14
CA ILE A 223 31.71 14.54 8.09
C ILE A 223 33.21 14.53 7.97
N THR A 224 33.77 15.41 7.13
CA THR A 224 35.22 15.60 7.00
C THR A 224 35.81 16.05 8.32
N THR A 225 35.19 17.00 9.02
CA THR A 225 35.59 17.45 10.35
C THR A 225 35.55 16.31 11.39
N ALA A 226 34.50 15.46 11.35
CA ALA A 226 34.41 14.30 12.25
C ALA A 226 35.55 13.30 12.03
N LYS A 227 35.92 13.05 10.75
CA LYS A 227 37.08 12.20 10.39
C LYS A 227 38.40 12.81 10.87
N SER A 228 38.61 14.12 10.65
CA SER A 228 39.82 14.85 11.08
C SER A 228 40.02 14.85 12.60
N LYS A 229 38.94 14.76 13.38
CA LYS A 229 38.97 14.59 14.85
C LYS A 229 39.31 13.15 15.30
N GLY A 230 39.62 12.26 14.38
CA GLY A 230 40.01 10.87 14.70
C GLY A 230 38.87 9.95 15.08
N LEU A 231 37.59 10.30 14.79
CA LEU A 231 36.47 9.42 15.07
C LEU A 231 36.52 8.16 14.19
N ALA A 232 36.23 7.01 14.80
CA ALA A 232 36.18 5.74 14.09
C ALA A 232 35.18 5.81 12.92
N THR A 233 35.55 5.27 11.76
CA THR A 233 34.73 5.26 10.53
C THR A 233 33.31 4.76 10.76
N ARG A 234 33.15 3.71 11.58
CA ARG A 234 31.83 3.18 11.94
C ARG A 234 30.98 4.23 12.64
N THR A 235 31.53 5.00 13.57
CA THR A 235 30.82 6.08 14.27
C THR A 235 30.44 7.21 13.31
N VAL A 236 31.36 7.59 12.42
CA VAL A 236 31.10 8.62 11.39
C VAL A 236 29.94 8.18 10.47
N ILE A 237 29.94 6.95 10.00
CA ILE A 237 28.91 6.44 9.09
C ILE A 237 27.57 6.27 9.80
N PHE A 238 27.50 5.49 10.89
CA PHE A 238 26.21 5.10 11.47
C PHE A 238 25.63 6.15 12.43
N LYS A 239 26.44 6.97 13.08
CA LYS A 239 25.95 8.00 14.01
C LYS A 239 25.82 9.38 13.36
N HIS A 240 26.76 9.79 12.52
CA HIS A 240 26.76 11.14 11.94
C HIS A 240 26.15 11.18 10.54
N ALA A 241 26.55 10.30 9.62
CA ALA A 241 26.06 10.34 8.25
C ALA A 241 24.65 9.75 8.12
N MET A 242 24.42 8.52 8.62
CA MET A 242 23.14 7.83 8.47
C MET A 242 21.98 8.62 9.08
N ARG A 243 22.18 9.25 10.24
CA ARG A 243 21.14 10.04 10.90
C ARG A 243 20.58 11.14 10.00
N ASN A 244 21.45 11.85 9.28
CA ASN A 244 21.03 12.93 8.38
C ASN A 244 20.50 12.38 7.05
N ALA A 245 21.10 11.31 6.52
CA ALA A 245 20.65 10.64 5.30
C ALA A 245 19.27 9.98 5.45
N LEU A 246 18.82 9.67 6.67
CA LEU A 246 17.48 9.14 6.95
C LEU A 246 16.37 10.19 6.90
N LEU A 247 16.66 11.49 7.01
CA LEU A 247 15.61 12.52 7.06
C LEU A 247 14.67 12.47 5.84
N PRO A 248 15.18 12.41 4.58
CA PRO A 248 14.30 12.28 3.43
C PRO A 248 13.55 10.93 3.41
N VAL A 249 14.13 9.86 3.93
CA VAL A 249 13.49 8.54 4.03
C VAL A 249 12.29 8.61 4.96
N ILE A 250 12.42 9.25 6.12
CA ILE A 250 11.32 9.46 7.08
C ILE A 250 10.18 10.25 6.42
N THR A 251 10.50 11.23 5.57
CA THR A 251 9.48 11.98 4.82
C THR A 251 8.72 11.07 3.85
N ILE A 252 9.42 10.22 3.09
CA ILE A 252 8.79 9.25 2.20
C ILE A 252 7.90 8.28 2.99
N LEU A 253 8.35 7.81 4.15
CA LEU A 253 7.55 6.95 5.04
C LEU A 253 6.26 7.65 5.49
N GLY A 254 6.35 8.92 5.90
CA GLY A 254 5.16 9.69 6.24
C GLY A 254 4.17 9.81 5.09
N LEU A 255 4.66 9.99 3.87
CA LEU A 255 3.83 10.07 2.66
C LEU A 255 3.26 8.69 2.24
N SER A 256 3.85 7.58 2.65
CA SER A 256 3.35 6.24 2.32
C SER A 256 2.22 5.75 3.25
N ILE A 257 2.00 6.40 4.40
CA ILE A 257 0.98 5.99 5.38
C ILE A 257 -0.42 5.85 4.77
N PRO A 258 -0.94 6.81 3.96
CA PRO A 258 -2.25 6.64 3.34
C PRO A 258 -2.32 5.41 2.41
N GLY A 259 -1.21 5.07 1.75
CA GLY A 259 -1.11 3.90 0.88
C GLY A 259 -1.21 2.56 1.63
N LEU A 260 -0.99 2.53 2.95
CA LEU A 260 -1.10 1.31 3.74
C LEU A 260 -2.53 0.75 3.80
N ILE A 261 -3.53 1.61 3.62
CA ILE A 261 -4.96 1.22 3.59
C ILE A 261 -5.38 0.78 2.19
N GLY A 262 -4.70 1.30 1.16
CA GLY A 262 -4.96 0.95 -0.23
C GLY A 262 -4.49 -0.47 -0.52
N GLY A 263 -5.38 -1.31 -1.05
CA GLY A 263 -5.04 -2.65 -1.50
C GLY A 263 -4.45 -2.66 -2.91
N SER A 264 -3.92 -3.81 -3.31
CA SER A 264 -3.51 -4.07 -4.67
C SER A 264 -4.43 -5.09 -5.31
N VAL A 265 -5.27 -4.65 -6.25
CA VAL A 265 -6.19 -5.54 -7.00
C VAL A 265 -5.43 -6.74 -7.57
N ILE A 266 -4.29 -6.48 -8.23
CA ILE A 266 -3.51 -7.52 -8.91
C ILE A 266 -2.95 -8.55 -7.92
N PHE A 267 -2.28 -8.10 -6.85
CA PHE A 267 -1.65 -9.02 -5.90
C PHE A 267 -2.68 -9.79 -5.06
N GLU A 268 -3.71 -9.09 -4.58
CA GLU A 268 -4.76 -9.73 -3.80
C GLU A 268 -5.55 -10.75 -4.61
N THR A 269 -5.74 -10.50 -5.93
CA THR A 269 -6.37 -11.48 -6.82
C THR A 269 -5.45 -12.66 -7.11
N ILE A 270 -4.16 -12.43 -7.43
CA ILE A 270 -3.20 -13.51 -7.70
C ILE A 270 -3.08 -14.46 -6.51
N PHE A 271 -2.99 -13.92 -5.30
CA PHE A 271 -2.85 -14.72 -4.08
C PHE A 271 -4.18 -15.09 -3.43
N ALA A 272 -5.33 -14.76 -4.04
CA ALA A 272 -6.67 -14.96 -3.47
C ALA A 272 -6.80 -14.45 -2.03
N ILE A 273 -6.25 -13.26 -1.76
CA ILE A 273 -6.31 -12.61 -0.45
C ILE A 273 -7.53 -11.69 -0.42
N PRO A 274 -8.46 -11.88 0.54
CA PRO A 274 -9.66 -11.06 0.65
C PRO A 274 -9.35 -9.69 1.27
N GLY A 275 -8.63 -8.83 0.55
CA GLY A 275 -8.25 -7.50 0.99
C GLY A 275 -9.03 -6.37 0.33
N MET A 276 -8.56 -5.13 0.54
CA MET A 276 -9.17 -3.91 0.00
C MET A 276 -9.09 -3.84 -1.52
N GLY A 277 -7.99 -4.29 -2.13
CA GLY A 277 -7.84 -4.29 -3.59
C GLY A 277 -8.86 -5.21 -4.27
N GLN A 278 -9.11 -6.38 -3.69
CA GLN A 278 -10.14 -7.29 -4.20
C GLN A 278 -11.57 -6.72 -4.05
N LEU A 279 -11.78 -5.83 -3.08
CA LEU A 279 -13.08 -5.16 -2.92
C LEU A 279 -13.38 -4.16 -4.04
N PHE A 280 -12.36 -3.65 -4.74
CA PHE A 280 -12.49 -2.74 -5.88
C PHE A 280 -12.73 -3.48 -7.22
N TYR A 281 -12.53 -4.78 -7.26
CA TYR A 281 -12.76 -5.64 -8.43
C TYR A 281 -14.11 -6.34 -8.34
#